data_521510c87b67c707d9250ba293b529d2
#
_entry.id   521510c87b67c707d9250ba293b529d2
#
_cell.length_a   1.000
_cell.length_b   1.000
_cell.length_c   1.000
_cell.angle_alpha   90.00
_cell.angle_beta   90.00
_cell.angle_gamma   90.00
#
_symmetry.space_group_name_H-M   'P 1'
#
loop_
_entity.id
_entity.type
_entity.pdbx_description
1 polymer ?
#
loop_
_entity_poly.entity_id
_entity_poly.type
_entity_poly.pdbx_seq_one_letter_code
_entity_poly.pdbx_strand_id
1 'polypeptide(L)'
;MPIKLILVKPDLIICPDYVLPFFNFNTKQICVFHDAFFWDYPENYNKYWGYYFRFLIKNCLEDDTTIVTTSETSKINLSKYFSNEIKFVYQSFKPNLNDKEFKLERFNVKKNKYILHVGSFDKRKNILTLVKAFNIFKTSHNILDIKLLLVGKQNINGSSIILNQIINFIKKNNLKNDVILTDYLTDSDVMSLYSNALMYVFPSSDEGFGIPILESFSNDLPVICSDIPIFKEIGANNVVYFELENVEKLSNTIFELVISKTEKDIMIKKGRERLKKFSRKAFVKDFENIIFQKKYN
;
A
#
# COMPACT_ATOMS: atom_id res chain seq x y z
N MET A 1 -7.74 23.22 -20.50
CA MET A 1 -8.89 22.30 -20.26
C MET A 1 -10.25 23.00 -20.50
N PRO A 2 -10.58 24.18 -19.96
CA PRO A 2 -11.90 24.81 -20.16
C PRO A 2 -12.34 24.98 -21.62
N ILE A 3 -11.44 25.41 -22.51
CA ILE A 3 -11.76 25.59 -23.94
C ILE A 3 -12.21 24.29 -24.62
N LYS A 4 -11.60 23.15 -24.26
CA LYS A 4 -12.03 21.85 -24.78
C LYS A 4 -13.42 21.43 -24.28
N LEU A 5 -13.81 21.77 -23.06
CA LEU A 5 -15.14 21.48 -22.53
C LEU A 5 -16.23 22.25 -23.27
N ILE A 6 -15.98 23.51 -23.63
CA ILE A 6 -16.91 24.31 -24.46
C ILE A 6 -17.13 23.67 -25.83
N LEU A 7 -16.07 23.14 -26.45
CA LEU A 7 -16.11 22.55 -27.77
C LEU A 7 -16.74 21.16 -27.79
N VAL A 8 -16.43 20.32 -26.80
CA VAL A 8 -16.83 18.90 -26.76
C VAL A 8 -18.21 18.72 -26.12
N LYS A 9 -18.57 19.60 -25.16
CA LYS A 9 -19.83 19.53 -24.38
C LYS A 9 -20.12 18.11 -23.85
N PRO A 10 -19.24 17.54 -23.01
CA PRO A 10 -19.43 16.18 -22.52
C PRO A 10 -20.58 16.11 -21.52
N ASP A 11 -21.27 14.97 -21.45
CA ASP A 11 -22.31 14.71 -20.43
C ASP A 11 -21.72 14.42 -19.05
N LEU A 12 -20.48 13.98 -18.99
CA LEU A 12 -19.78 13.59 -17.77
C LEU A 12 -18.27 13.91 -17.87
N ILE A 13 -17.71 14.49 -16.80
CA ILE A 13 -16.28 14.69 -16.63
C ILE A 13 -15.80 13.74 -15.54
N ILE A 14 -14.78 12.91 -15.85
CA ILE A 14 -14.11 12.05 -14.86
C ILE A 14 -12.69 12.57 -14.66
N CYS A 15 -12.37 12.97 -13.45
CA CYS A 15 -11.04 13.41 -13.03
C CYS A 15 -10.39 12.30 -12.22
N PRO A 16 -9.35 11.61 -12.74
CA PRO A 16 -8.79 10.42 -12.11
C PRO A 16 -7.90 10.71 -10.89
N ASP A 17 -7.58 11.99 -10.63
CA ASP A 17 -6.66 12.39 -9.56
C ASP A 17 -6.97 13.80 -9.06
N TYR A 18 -7.64 13.92 -7.94
CA TYR A 18 -7.97 15.11 -7.12
C TYR A 18 -8.29 16.43 -7.86
N VAL A 19 -7.77 16.66 -9.05
CA VAL A 19 -7.82 17.96 -9.74
C VAL A 19 -8.98 18.04 -10.71
N LEU A 20 -9.90 18.97 -10.42
CA LEU A 20 -11.07 19.30 -11.22
C LEU A 20 -10.82 20.54 -12.10
N PRO A 21 -11.54 20.72 -13.21
CA PRO A 21 -11.50 21.96 -13.98
C PRO A 21 -12.16 23.11 -13.19
N PHE A 22 -11.60 24.31 -13.28
CA PHE A 22 -12.16 25.53 -12.66
C PHE A 22 -13.56 25.89 -13.17
N PHE A 23 -13.87 25.50 -14.40
CA PHE A 23 -15.17 25.73 -15.03
C PHE A 23 -15.64 24.41 -15.61
N ASN A 24 -16.82 23.93 -15.21
CA ASN A 24 -17.40 22.66 -15.62
C ASN A 24 -18.59 22.84 -16.59
N PHE A 25 -19.11 24.07 -16.75
CA PHE A 25 -20.26 24.40 -17.61
C PHE A 25 -21.51 23.56 -17.31
N ASN A 26 -21.81 23.35 -16.03
CA ASN A 26 -22.92 22.51 -15.53
C ASN A 26 -22.83 21.05 -16.00
N THR A 27 -21.63 20.55 -16.27
CA THR A 27 -21.41 19.16 -16.64
C THR A 27 -21.20 18.34 -15.37
N LYS A 28 -21.92 17.20 -15.25
CA LYS A 28 -21.77 16.28 -14.14
C LYS A 28 -20.29 15.88 -13.95
N GLN A 29 -19.84 15.80 -12.69
CA GLN A 29 -18.45 15.51 -12.38
C GLN A 29 -18.30 14.31 -11.45
N ILE A 30 -17.30 13.48 -11.74
CA ILE A 30 -16.77 12.46 -10.86
C ILE A 30 -15.29 12.76 -10.64
N CYS A 31 -14.88 12.87 -9.38
CA CYS A 31 -13.47 13.07 -9.01
C CYS A 31 -12.96 11.92 -8.17
N VAL A 32 -11.82 11.35 -8.56
CA VAL A 32 -11.19 10.26 -7.80
C VAL A 32 -10.23 10.84 -6.77
N PHE A 33 -10.47 10.51 -5.50
CA PHE A 33 -9.59 10.83 -4.38
C PHE A 33 -9.05 9.53 -3.81
N HIS A 34 -7.75 9.30 -3.94
CA HIS A 34 -7.15 8.02 -3.57
C HIS A 34 -7.16 7.78 -2.05
N ASP A 35 -6.96 8.84 -1.27
CA ASP A 35 -6.95 8.83 0.20
C ASP A 35 -7.21 10.24 0.75
N ALA A 36 -7.15 10.38 2.08
CA ALA A 36 -7.29 11.66 2.77
C ALA A 36 -5.94 12.25 3.27
N PHE A 37 -4.80 11.71 2.83
CA PHE A 37 -3.48 12.04 3.41
C PHE A 37 -3.11 13.52 3.31
N PHE A 38 -3.57 14.24 2.30
CA PHE A 38 -3.39 15.69 2.20
C PHE A 38 -4.01 16.46 3.37
N TRP A 39 -5.02 15.87 4.00
CA TRP A 39 -5.73 16.44 5.16
C TRP A 39 -5.28 15.82 6.47
N ASP A 40 -5.08 14.50 6.50
CA ASP A 40 -4.69 13.78 7.72
C ASP A 40 -3.21 14.06 8.11
N TYR A 41 -2.31 14.24 7.12
CA TYR A 41 -0.87 14.42 7.33
C TYR A 41 -0.30 15.59 6.54
N PRO A 42 -0.79 16.83 6.76
CA PRO A 42 -0.37 18.00 5.99
C PRO A 42 1.12 18.31 6.12
N GLU A 43 1.76 17.90 7.21
CA GLU A 43 3.19 18.06 7.48
C GLU A 43 4.09 17.25 6.54
N ASN A 44 3.57 16.21 5.91
CA ASN A 44 4.32 15.38 4.95
C ASN A 44 4.46 16.04 3.57
N TYR A 45 3.78 17.17 3.35
CA TYR A 45 3.77 17.88 2.08
C TYR A 45 4.42 19.26 2.19
N ASN A 46 4.94 19.75 1.07
CA ASN A 46 5.42 21.13 1.04
C ASN A 46 4.28 22.09 1.41
N LYS A 47 4.51 22.98 2.39
CA LYS A 47 3.49 23.84 2.98
C LYS A 47 2.75 24.67 1.93
N TYR A 48 3.49 25.33 1.02
CA TYR A 48 2.90 26.18 -0.02
C TYR A 48 2.11 25.37 -1.05
N TRP A 49 2.66 24.23 -1.46
CA TRP A 49 1.98 23.29 -2.35
C TRP A 49 0.70 22.73 -1.71
N GLY A 50 0.74 22.35 -0.44
CA GLY A 50 -0.43 21.88 0.30
C GLY A 50 -1.54 22.91 0.43
N TYR A 51 -1.20 24.18 0.67
CA TYR A 51 -2.19 25.28 0.68
C TYR A 51 -2.80 25.52 -0.69
N TYR A 52 -1.98 25.61 -1.74
CA TYR A 52 -2.44 25.80 -3.11
C TYR A 52 -3.36 24.66 -3.55
N PHE A 53 -3.00 23.42 -3.26
CA PHE A 53 -3.77 22.25 -3.63
C PHE A 53 -5.13 22.20 -2.93
N ARG A 54 -5.17 22.46 -1.63
CA ARG A 54 -6.45 22.55 -0.89
C ARG A 54 -7.32 23.71 -1.37
N PHE A 55 -6.71 24.83 -1.71
CA PHE A 55 -7.41 25.96 -2.32
C PHE A 55 -8.02 25.58 -3.67
N LEU A 56 -7.27 24.91 -4.54
CA LEU A 56 -7.78 24.41 -5.82
C LEU A 56 -8.98 23.49 -5.63
N ILE A 57 -8.85 22.49 -4.77
CA ILE A 57 -9.92 21.52 -4.52
C ILE A 57 -11.16 22.26 -4.00
N LYS A 58 -11.01 23.12 -3.00
CA LYS A 58 -12.13 23.86 -2.41
C LYS A 58 -12.89 24.71 -3.42
N ASN A 59 -12.20 25.27 -4.44
CA ASN A 59 -12.82 26.16 -5.43
C ASN A 59 -13.28 25.45 -6.70
N CYS A 60 -12.85 24.21 -6.92
CA CYS A 60 -13.22 23.44 -8.12
C CYS A 60 -14.19 22.29 -7.81
N LEU A 61 -14.33 21.90 -6.53
CA LEU A 61 -15.23 20.86 -6.10
C LEU A 61 -16.62 21.47 -5.85
N GLU A 62 -17.58 21.15 -6.71
CA GLU A 62 -18.96 21.57 -6.56
C GLU A 62 -19.73 20.61 -5.66
N ASP A 63 -20.80 21.08 -5.03
CA ASP A 63 -21.59 20.29 -4.06
C ASP A 63 -22.20 19.02 -4.67
N ASP A 64 -22.50 19.03 -5.97
CA ASP A 64 -23.06 17.89 -6.72
C ASP A 64 -21.99 16.95 -7.32
N THR A 65 -20.69 17.28 -7.15
CA THR A 65 -19.60 16.41 -7.59
C THR A 65 -19.59 15.13 -6.77
N THR A 66 -19.63 13.98 -7.46
CA THR A 66 -19.42 12.67 -6.79
C THR A 66 -17.94 12.42 -6.59
N ILE A 67 -17.53 12.24 -5.36
CA ILE A 67 -16.18 11.77 -5.03
C ILE A 67 -16.16 10.24 -5.08
N VAL A 68 -15.19 9.67 -5.79
CA VAL A 68 -14.94 8.22 -5.80
C VAL A 68 -13.58 7.96 -5.17
N THR A 69 -13.52 7.00 -4.26
CA THR A 69 -12.27 6.61 -3.62
C THR A 69 -12.01 5.11 -3.76
N THR A 70 -10.87 4.65 -3.25
CA THR A 70 -10.33 3.31 -3.52
C THR A 70 -10.75 2.25 -2.49
N SER A 71 -11.28 2.67 -1.33
CA SER A 71 -11.67 1.77 -0.23
C SER A 71 -12.77 2.38 0.63
N GLU A 72 -13.44 1.56 1.41
CA GLU A 72 -14.40 2.02 2.42
C GLU A 72 -13.71 2.81 3.53
N THR A 73 -12.53 2.38 3.95
CA THR A 73 -11.68 3.11 4.90
C THR A 73 -11.36 4.52 4.40
N SER A 74 -10.92 4.65 3.14
CA SER A 74 -10.67 5.98 2.54
C SER A 74 -11.94 6.81 2.42
N LYS A 75 -13.10 6.20 2.12
CA LYS A 75 -14.40 6.87 2.13
C LYS A 75 -14.70 7.46 3.52
N ILE A 76 -14.55 6.68 4.59
CA ILE A 76 -14.76 7.13 5.97
C ILE A 76 -13.81 8.29 6.31
N ASN A 77 -12.55 8.21 5.90
CA ASN A 77 -11.58 9.26 6.17
C ASN A 77 -11.90 10.54 5.40
N LEU A 78 -12.25 10.45 4.12
CA LEU A 78 -12.62 11.60 3.30
C LEU A 78 -13.92 12.28 3.78
N SER A 79 -14.87 11.53 4.33
CA SER A 79 -16.13 12.09 4.85
C SER A 79 -15.95 13.02 6.06
N LYS A 80 -14.77 13.04 6.66
CA LYS A 80 -14.41 14.02 7.71
C LYS A 80 -14.18 15.43 7.13
N TYR A 81 -13.88 15.53 5.83
CA TYR A 81 -13.44 16.75 5.16
C TYR A 81 -14.41 17.24 4.08
N PHE A 82 -15.25 16.35 3.54
CA PHE A 82 -16.14 16.63 2.42
C PHE A 82 -17.58 16.22 2.71
N SER A 83 -18.53 17.11 2.39
CA SER A 83 -19.99 16.84 2.46
C SER A 83 -20.56 16.22 1.19
N ASN A 84 -19.76 16.13 0.12
CA ASN A 84 -20.13 15.54 -1.15
C ASN A 84 -20.57 14.07 -1.02
N GLU A 85 -21.32 13.56 -2.00
CA GLU A 85 -21.54 12.12 -2.11
C GLU A 85 -20.20 11.42 -2.35
N ILE A 86 -19.79 10.55 -1.40
CA ILE A 86 -18.55 9.78 -1.50
C ILE A 86 -18.90 8.31 -1.72
N LYS A 87 -18.45 7.75 -2.84
CA LYS A 87 -18.55 6.32 -3.19
C LYS A 87 -17.16 5.70 -3.19
N PHE A 88 -17.08 4.39 -3.01
CA PHE A 88 -15.80 3.70 -3.19
C PHE A 88 -15.90 2.58 -4.22
N VAL A 89 -14.79 2.35 -4.90
CA VAL A 89 -14.58 1.22 -5.79
C VAL A 89 -13.18 0.68 -5.53
N TYR A 90 -13.06 -0.59 -5.20
CA TYR A 90 -11.75 -1.17 -4.97
C TYR A 90 -10.86 -1.02 -6.20
N GLN A 91 -9.65 -0.53 -5.96
CA GLN A 91 -8.64 -0.43 -7.01
C GLN A 91 -8.38 -1.81 -7.63
N SER A 92 -8.34 -1.87 -8.96
CA SER A 92 -8.05 -3.13 -9.63
C SER A 92 -6.56 -3.48 -9.51
N PHE A 93 -6.28 -4.75 -9.29
CA PHE A 93 -4.95 -5.30 -9.29
C PHE A 93 -4.76 -6.22 -10.51
N LYS A 94 -3.66 -6.02 -11.22
CA LYS A 94 -3.22 -6.92 -12.31
C LYS A 94 -1.88 -7.51 -11.91
N PRO A 95 -1.80 -8.83 -11.72
CA PRO A 95 -0.52 -9.49 -11.47
C PRO A 95 0.48 -9.19 -12.59
N ASN A 96 1.68 -8.79 -12.23
CA ASN A 96 2.76 -8.63 -13.18
C ASN A 96 3.50 -9.97 -13.25
N LEU A 97 3.16 -10.78 -14.26
CA LEU A 97 3.80 -12.08 -14.46
C LEU A 97 5.18 -11.83 -15.08
N ASN A 98 6.21 -12.26 -14.40
CA ASN A 98 7.59 -12.16 -14.85
C ASN A 98 8.17 -13.55 -15.11
N ASP A 99 8.55 -13.78 -16.37
CA ASP A 99 9.26 -14.99 -16.81
C ASP A 99 10.79 -14.78 -16.89
N LYS A 100 11.32 -13.68 -16.33
CA LYS A 100 12.76 -13.41 -16.40
C LYS A 100 13.52 -14.16 -15.34
N GLU A 101 14.61 -14.81 -15.73
CA GLU A 101 15.58 -15.37 -14.79
C GLU A 101 16.10 -14.25 -13.87
N PHE A 102 15.90 -14.42 -12.57
CA PHE A 102 16.23 -13.43 -11.56
C PHE A 102 17.29 -13.96 -10.61
N LYS A 103 18.41 -13.25 -10.51
CA LYS A 103 19.54 -13.66 -9.68
C LYS A 103 19.40 -13.09 -8.26
N LEU A 104 18.96 -13.93 -7.33
CA LEU A 104 18.84 -13.59 -5.90
C LEU A 104 20.21 -13.31 -5.25
N GLU A 105 21.28 -13.91 -5.78
CA GLU A 105 22.65 -13.81 -5.26
C GLU A 105 23.14 -12.37 -5.20
N ARG A 106 22.69 -11.51 -6.12
CA ARG A 106 23.05 -10.07 -6.10
C ARG A 106 22.59 -9.35 -4.83
N PHE A 107 21.58 -9.90 -4.13
CA PHE A 107 21.09 -9.39 -2.85
C PHE A 107 21.57 -10.23 -1.69
N ASN A 108 22.47 -11.20 -1.90
CA ASN A 108 22.94 -12.10 -0.88
C ASN A 108 21.80 -12.80 -0.10
N VAL A 109 20.69 -13.15 -0.80
CA VAL A 109 19.55 -13.90 -0.26
C VAL A 109 19.33 -15.18 -1.06
N LYS A 110 18.63 -16.15 -0.44
CA LYS A 110 18.23 -17.41 -1.06
C LYS A 110 16.72 -17.54 -1.07
N LYS A 111 16.19 -18.30 -2.01
CA LYS A 111 14.75 -18.58 -2.10
C LYS A 111 14.22 -19.13 -0.78
N ASN A 112 13.08 -18.61 -0.34
CA ASN A 112 12.41 -18.94 0.93
C ASN A 112 13.29 -18.76 2.19
N LYS A 113 14.33 -17.91 2.12
CA LYS A 113 15.24 -17.62 3.24
C LYS A 113 15.33 -16.12 3.53
N TYR A 114 14.32 -15.35 3.16
CA TYR A 114 14.25 -13.96 3.54
C TYR A 114 12.80 -13.48 3.74
N ILE A 115 12.67 -12.53 4.65
CA ILE A 115 11.47 -11.74 4.89
C ILE A 115 11.58 -10.51 4.00
N LEU A 116 10.52 -10.18 3.27
CA LEU A 116 10.48 -9.06 2.34
C LEU A 116 9.65 -7.90 2.91
N HIS A 117 10.16 -6.68 2.74
CA HIS A 117 9.40 -5.45 2.82
C HIS A 117 9.73 -4.56 1.60
N VAL A 118 8.69 -3.98 0.97
CA VAL A 118 8.81 -3.07 -0.17
C VAL A 118 8.09 -1.78 0.16
N GLY A 119 8.79 -0.65 0.13
CA GLY A 119 8.20 0.65 0.41
C GLY A 119 9.23 1.74 0.65
N SER A 120 8.80 3.00 0.68
CA SER A 120 9.64 4.15 1.04
C SER A 120 10.02 4.12 2.53
N PHE A 121 11.18 4.69 2.87
CA PHE A 121 11.66 4.76 4.26
C PHE A 121 11.08 5.98 5.01
N ASP A 122 9.77 6.21 4.89
CA ASP A 122 9.09 7.26 5.66
C ASP A 122 8.54 6.74 7.00
N LYS A 123 8.18 7.67 7.89
CA LYS A 123 7.72 7.36 9.26
C LYS A 123 6.50 6.45 9.26
N ARG A 124 5.56 6.66 8.35
CA ARG A 124 4.31 5.93 8.24
C ARG A 124 4.52 4.45 7.93
N LYS A 125 5.59 4.10 7.18
CA LYS A 125 5.93 2.71 6.84
C LYS A 125 6.45 1.91 8.03
N ASN A 126 6.82 2.56 9.14
CA ASN A 126 7.17 1.95 10.43
C ASN A 126 8.22 0.82 10.34
N ILE A 127 9.16 0.96 9.40
CA ILE A 127 10.18 -0.07 9.09
C ILE A 127 11.11 -0.32 10.28
N LEU A 128 11.35 0.70 11.13
CA LEU A 128 12.21 0.54 12.31
C LEU A 128 11.63 -0.50 13.29
N THR A 129 10.30 -0.57 13.45
CA THR A 129 9.63 -1.61 14.24
C THR A 129 9.90 -3.00 13.67
N LEU A 130 9.85 -3.16 12.34
CA LEU A 130 10.18 -4.43 11.68
C LEU A 130 11.64 -4.84 11.92
N VAL A 131 12.60 -3.90 11.79
CA VAL A 131 14.01 -4.20 12.02
C VAL A 131 14.29 -4.59 13.47
N LYS A 132 13.61 -3.92 14.43
CA LYS A 132 13.69 -4.29 15.86
C LYS A 132 13.10 -5.68 16.12
N ALA A 133 11.93 -5.99 15.55
CA ALA A 133 11.29 -7.29 15.68
C ALA A 133 12.14 -8.40 15.06
N PHE A 134 12.74 -8.13 13.91
CA PHE A 134 13.67 -9.06 13.26
C PHE A 134 14.91 -9.34 14.13
N ASN A 135 15.45 -8.33 14.81
CA ASN A 135 16.55 -8.54 15.76
C ASN A 135 16.16 -9.49 16.89
N ILE A 136 15.00 -9.28 17.52
CA ILE A 136 14.49 -10.18 18.57
C ILE A 136 14.28 -11.58 18.01
N PHE A 137 13.65 -11.71 16.83
CA PHE A 137 13.46 -12.99 16.16
C PHE A 137 14.76 -13.77 15.96
N LYS A 138 15.83 -13.09 15.50
CA LYS A 138 17.16 -13.72 15.31
C LYS A 138 17.78 -14.18 16.62
N THR A 139 17.73 -13.33 17.65
CA THR A 139 18.42 -13.59 18.92
C THR A 139 17.66 -14.59 19.81
N SER A 140 16.33 -14.49 19.89
CA SER A 140 15.52 -15.33 20.78
C SER A 140 15.30 -16.74 20.24
N HIS A 141 15.28 -16.92 18.91
CA HIS A 141 14.97 -18.23 18.31
C HIS A 141 16.18 -18.89 17.63
N ASN A 142 17.36 -18.28 17.70
CA ASN A 142 18.62 -18.78 17.10
C ASN A 142 18.48 -19.17 15.61
N ILE A 143 17.68 -18.41 14.85
CA ILE A 143 17.46 -18.63 13.42
C ILE A 143 18.45 -17.81 12.62
N LEU A 144 19.55 -18.43 12.19
CA LEU A 144 20.67 -17.72 11.57
C LEU A 144 20.56 -17.56 10.05
N ASP A 145 19.78 -18.41 9.37
CA ASP A 145 19.76 -18.52 7.91
C ASP A 145 18.68 -17.67 7.21
N ILE A 146 17.81 -16.99 7.97
CA ILE A 146 16.80 -16.07 7.44
C ILE A 146 17.31 -14.65 7.48
N LYS A 147 17.13 -13.91 6.39
CA LYS A 147 17.51 -12.49 6.25
C LYS A 147 16.28 -11.59 6.14
N LEU A 148 16.45 -10.31 6.39
CA LEU A 148 15.45 -9.28 6.14
C LEU A 148 15.89 -8.44 4.94
N LEU A 149 15.07 -8.39 3.89
CA LEU A 149 15.31 -7.60 2.69
C LEU A 149 14.33 -6.42 2.66
N LEU A 150 14.88 -5.22 2.72
CA LEU A 150 14.17 -3.94 2.69
C LEU A 150 14.42 -3.26 1.35
N VAL A 151 13.36 -3.19 0.53
CA VAL A 151 13.42 -2.62 -0.82
C VAL A 151 12.72 -1.28 -0.84
N GLY A 152 13.43 -0.23 -1.26
CA GLY A 152 12.81 1.08 -1.39
C GLY A 152 13.80 2.20 -1.67
N LYS A 153 13.28 3.29 -2.24
CA LYS A 153 14.07 4.46 -2.54
C LYS A 153 14.57 5.12 -1.25
N GLN A 154 15.90 5.23 -1.12
CA GLN A 154 16.54 5.75 0.08
C GLN A 154 16.55 7.28 0.17
N ASN A 155 16.44 7.99 -0.97
CA ASN A 155 16.54 9.45 -1.06
C ASN A 155 15.18 10.12 -1.35
N ILE A 156 14.23 10.03 -0.40
CA ILE A 156 12.97 10.79 -0.45
C ILE A 156 13.01 11.87 0.64
N ASN A 157 12.46 13.04 0.38
CA ASN A 157 12.34 14.12 1.37
C ASN A 157 11.68 13.59 2.66
N GLY A 158 12.41 13.71 3.80
CA GLY A 158 11.98 13.21 5.10
C GLY A 158 12.39 11.76 5.42
N SER A 159 12.80 10.94 4.44
CA SER A 159 13.25 9.55 4.67
C SER A 159 14.63 9.46 5.35
N SER A 160 15.47 10.47 5.24
CA SER A 160 16.85 10.45 5.76
C SER A 160 16.91 10.20 7.27
N ILE A 161 15.98 10.73 8.05
CA ILE A 161 15.97 10.56 9.52
C ILE A 161 15.66 9.10 9.87
N ILE A 162 14.60 8.54 9.31
CA ILE A 162 14.18 7.14 9.56
C ILE A 162 15.23 6.16 9.04
N LEU A 163 15.74 6.39 7.83
CA LEU A 163 16.78 5.56 7.25
C LEU A 163 18.06 5.57 8.13
N ASN A 164 18.48 6.73 8.65
CA ASN A 164 19.62 6.84 9.54
C ASN A 164 19.38 6.09 10.87
N GLN A 165 18.16 6.15 11.42
CA GLN A 165 17.80 5.39 12.62
C GLN A 165 17.90 3.88 12.35
N ILE A 166 17.42 3.40 11.21
CA ILE A 166 17.50 2.00 10.79
C ILE A 166 18.97 1.58 10.64
N ILE A 167 19.79 2.35 9.91
CA ILE A 167 21.20 2.05 9.71
C ILE A 167 21.96 2.01 11.04
N ASN A 168 21.72 2.96 11.93
CA ASN A 168 22.34 2.99 13.25
C ASN A 168 21.93 1.78 14.11
N PHE A 169 20.65 1.38 14.06
CA PHE A 169 20.18 0.19 14.75
C PHE A 169 20.84 -1.08 14.22
N ILE A 170 20.92 -1.24 12.89
CA ILE A 170 21.61 -2.35 12.21
C ILE A 170 23.08 -2.45 12.66
N LYS A 171 23.79 -1.30 12.69
CA LYS A 171 25.20 -1.25 13.13
C LYS A 171 25.35 -1.65 14.60
N LYS A 172 24.53 -1.05 15.48
CA LYS A 172 24.58 -1.28 16.94
C LYS A 172 24.32 -2.74 17.32
N ASN A 173 23.48 -3.45 16.57
CA ASN A 173 23.08 -4.82 16.87
C ASN A 173 23.77 -5.87 15.97
N ASN A 174 24.84 -5.50 15.24
CA ASN A 174 25.63 -6.40 14.38
C ASN A 174 24.80 -7.10 13.27
N LEU A 175 23.74 -6.47 12.77
CA LEU A 175 22.80 -7.04 11.78
C LEU A 175 23.21 -6.79 10.32
N LYS A 176 24.43 -6.30 10.03
CA LYS A 176 24.86 -5.92 8.68
C LYS A 176 24.77 -7.04 7.63
N ASN A 177 24.93 -8.30 8.07
CA ASN A 177 24.88 -9.46 7.19
C ASN A 177 23.47 -10.05 7.09
N ASP A 178 22.53 -9.63 7.97
CA ASP A 178 21.18 -10.17 8.10
C ASP A 178 20.11 -9.23 7.59
N VAL A 179 20.33 -7.91 7.65
CA VAL A 179 19.41 -6.89 7.12
C VAL A 179 20.03 -6.23 5.91
N ILE A 180 19.39 -6.42 4.76
CA ILE A 180 19.85 -5.93 3.46
C ILE A 180 18.94 -4.78 3.04
N LEU A 181 19.56 -3.63 2.79
CA LEU A 181 18.90 -2.44 2.26
C LEU A 181 19.21 -2.37 0.76
N THR A 182 18.17 -2.29 -0.06
CA THR A 182 18.35 -1.99 -1.48
C THR A 182 17.85 -0.59 -1.77
N ASP A 183 18.31 -0.02 -2.88
CA ASP A 183 17.71 1.19 -3.45
C ASP A 183 16.55 0.81 -4.38
N TYR A 184 16.09 1.74 -5.22
CA TYR A 184 15.05 1.52 -6.20
C TYR A 184 15.38 0.32 -7.10
N LEU A 185 14.39 -0.55 -7.28
CA LEU A 185 14.43 -1.69 -8.17
C LEU A 185 13.33 -1.54 -9.24
N THR A 186 13.52 -2.21 -10.37
CA THR A 186 12.46 -2.28 -11.39
C THR A 186 11.26 -3.10 -10.88
N ASP A 187 10.06 -2.85 -11.39
CA ASP A 187 8.87 -3.62 -11.03
C ASP A 187 9.07 -5.11 -11.25
N SER A 188 9.79 -5.48 -12.32
CA SER A 188 10.19 -6.85 -12.64
C SER A 188 11.02 -7.49 -11.52
N ASP A 189 12.03 -6.77 -11.05
CA ASP A 189 12.90 -7.23 -9.97
C ASP A 189 12.11 -7.39 -8.65
N VAL A 190 11.24 -6.42 -8.35
CA VAL A 190 10.39 -6.44 -7.16
C VAL A 190 9.45 -7.65 -7.18
N MET A 191 8.78 -7.92 -8.30
CA MET A 191 7.90 -9.11 -8.43
C MET A 191 8.67 -10.42 -8.27
N SER A 192 9.90 -10.49 -8.79
CA SER A 192 10.76 -11.65 -8.59
C SER A 192 11.15 -11.84 -7.12
N LEU A 193 11.35 -10.75 -6.38
CA LEU A 193 11.58 -10.82 -4.92
C LEU A 193 10.34 -11.30 -4.17
N TYR A 194 9.13 -10.85 -4.54
CA TYR A 194 7.89 -11.39 -3.98
C TYR A 194 7.77 -12.90 -4.18
N SER A 195 8.01 -13.38 -5.40
CA SER A 195 7.87 -14.82 -5.76
C SER A 195 8.86 -15.75 -5.05
N ASN A 196 9.95 -15.22 -4.51
CA ASN A 196 11.02 -16.00 -3.88
C ASN A 196 11.16 -15.75 -2.38
N ALA A 197 10.39 -14.84 -1.79
CA ALA A 197 10.43 -14.55 -0.37
C ALA A 197 9.77 -15.66 0.47
N LEU A 198 10.06 -15.70 1.75
CA LEU A 198 9.44 -16.58 2.73
C LEU A 198 8.09 -16.03 3.20
N MET A 199 8.02 -14.74 3.42
CA MET A 199 6.84 -13.96 3.79
C MET A 199 7.06 -12.47 3.51
N TYR A 200 5.97 -11.73 3.41
CA TYR A 200 5.96 -10.28 3.35
C TYR A 200 5.54 -9.70 4.70
N VAL A 201 6.22 -8.66 5.18
CA VAL A 201 5.82 -7.95 6.39
C VAL A 201 5.52 -6.50 6.07
N PHE A 202 4.32 -6.05 6.43
CA PHE A 202 3.80 -4.71 6.15
C PHE A 202 3.46 -3.97 7.45
N PRO A 203 4.44 -3.31 8.10
CA PRO A 203 4.28 -2.73 9.42
C PRO A 203 3.72 -1.31 9.42
N SER A 204 3.19 -0.82 8.31
CA SER A 204 2.70 0.56 8.15
C SER A 204 1.66 0.93 9.20
N SER A 205 1.72 2.17 9.67
CA SER A 205 0.72 2.75 10.59
C SER A 205 -0.52 3.25 9.88
N ASP A 206 -0.42 3.53 8.58
CA ASP A 206 -1.55 3.94 7.73
C ASP A 206 -1.22 3.73 6.26
N GLU A 207 -2.25 3.45 5.43
CA GLU A 207 -2.16 3.28 3.98
C GLU A 207 -3.43 3.73 3.27
N GLY A 208 -3.28 4.18 2.01
CA GLY A 208 -4.44 4.52 1.18
C GLY A 208 -5.22 3.29 0.71
N PHE A 209 -4.50 2.17 0.40
CA PHE A 209 -5.14 0.93 -0.07
C PHE A 209 -4.44 -0.34 0.42
N GLY A 210 -3.14 -0.49 0.16
CA GLY A 210 -2.40 -1.70 0.55
C GLY A 210 -2.12 -2.64 -0.62
N ILE A 211 -1.73 -2.09 -1.77
CA ILE A 211 -1.29 -2.84 -2.96
C ILE A 211 -0.30 -3.96 -2.64
N PRO A 212 0.71 -3.78 -1.75
CA PRO A 212 1.65 -4.85 -1.38
C PRO A 212 1.00 -6.13 -0.84
N ILE A 213 -0.19 -6.06 -0.24
CA ILE A 213 -0.95 -7.25 0.16
C ILE A 213 -1.40 -8.04 -1.08
N LEU A 214 -1.90 -7.33 -2.10
CA LEU A 214 -2.36 -7.96 -3.34
C LEU A 214 -1.19 -8.50 -4.18
N GLU A 215 -0.05 -7.80 -4.17
CA GLU A 215 1.20 -8.28 -4.77
C GLU A 215 1.65 -9.57 -4.11
N SER A 216 1.61 -9.64 -2.77
CA SER A 216 1.92 -10.85 -2.02
C SER A 216 0.96 -12.00 -2.36
N PHE A 217 -0.35 -11.75 -2.38
CA PHE A 217 -1.33 -12.77 -2.74
C PHE A 217 -1.14 -13.31 -4.16
N SER A 218 -0.76 -12.45 -5.12
CA SER A 218 -0.51 -12.86 -6.50
C SER A 218 0.76 -13.70 -6.67
N ASN A 219 1.67 -13.64 -5.70
CA ASN A 219 2.93 -14.37 -5.68
C ASN A 219 2.94 -15.51 -4.65
N ASP A 220 1.77 -15.94 -4.15
CA ASP A 220 1.65 -17.00 -3.16
C ASP A 220 2.47 -16.74 -1.89
N LEU A 221 2.59 -15.49 -1.51
CA LEU A 221 3.42 -15.07 -0.40
C LEU A 221 2.56 -14.77 0.83
N PRO A 222 2.77 -15.47 1.97
CA PRO A 222 2.11 -15.17 3.23
C PRO A 222 2.42 -13.75 3.72
N VAL A 223 1.43 -13.08 4.33
CA VAL A 223 1.53 -11.69 4.76
C VAL A 223 1.31 -11.56 6.26
N ILE A 224 2.22 -10.85 6.94
CA ILE A 224 2.02 -10.29 8.27
C ILE A 224 1.85 -8.77 8.10
N CYS A 225 0.82 -8.17 8.66
CA CYS A 225 0.64 -6.72 8.59
C CYS A 225 0.11 -6.14 9.90
N SER A 226 0.25 -4.82 10.06
CA SER A 226 -0.30 -4.10 11.21
C SER A 226 -1.81 -4.25 11.30
N ASP A 227 -2.34 -4.25 12.51
CA ASP A 227 -3.77 -4.26 12.78
C ASP A 227 -4.39 -2.88 12.58
N ILE A 228 -4.53 -2.44 11.32
CA ILE A 228 -5.13 -1.16 10.93
C ILE A 228 -6.35 -1.37 10.03
N PRO A 229 -7.31 -0.43 10.03
CA PRO A 229 -8.60 -0.59 9.31
C PRO A 229 -8.45 -0.98 7.84
N ILE A 230 -7.59 -0.28 7.11
CA ILE A 230 -7.38 -0.54 5.67
C ILE A 230 -6.81 -1.95 5.41
N PHE A 231 -5.92 -2.46 6.26
CA PHE A 231 -5.38 -3.80 6.09
C PHE A 231 -6.42 -4.87 6.44
N LYS A 232 -7.30 -4.62 7.44
CA LYS A 232 -8.47 -5.47 7.70
C LYS A 232 -9.43 -5.51 6.51
N GLU A 233 -9.64 -4.37 5.86
CA GLU A 233 -10.48 -4.27 4.67
C GLU A 233 -9.91 -5.04 3.49
N ILE A 234 -8.61 -4.90 3.18
CA ILE A 234 -7.98 -5.52 2.02
C ILE A 234 -7.59 -6.98 2.29
N GLY A 235 -6.90 -7.23 3.39
CA GLY A 235 -6.40 -8.57 3.77
C GLY A 235 -7.50 -9.49 4.30
N ALA A 236 -8.50 -8.97 5.00
CA ALA A 236 -9.54 -9.72 5.71
C ALA A 236 -8.92 -10.85 6.58
N ASN A 237 -9.45 -12.06 6.56
CA ASN A 237 -8.93 -13.21 7.31
C ASN A 237 -7.85 -14.00 6.54
N ASN A 238 -7.12 -13.33 5.63
CA ASN A 238 -6.15 -13.99 4.75
C ASN A 238 -4.71 -13.56 5.03
N VAL A 239 -4.51 -12.76 6.05
CA VAL A 239 -3.22 -12.26 6.56
C VAL A 239 -3.16 -12.45 8.06
N VAL A 240 -1.97 -12.41 8.63
CA VAL A 240 -1.79 -12.39 10.09
C VAL A 240 -1.59 -10.94 10.53
N TYR A 241 -2.34 -10.53 11.56
CA TYR A 241 -2.26 -9.19 12.11
C TYR A 241 -1.39 -9.14 13.36
N PHE A 242 -0.66 -8.05 13.51
CA PHE A 242 0.01 -7.73 14.78
C PHE A 242 -0.38 -6.31 15.23
N GLU A 243 -0.40 -6.10 16.51
CA GLU A 243 -0.66 -4.80 17.12
C GLU A 243 0.43 -3.80 16.72
N LEU A 244 0.01 -2.63 16.25
CA LEU A 244 0.91 -1.58 15.78
C LEU A 244 1.95 -1.23 16.86
N GLU A 245 3.21 -1.07 16.46
CA GLU A 245 4.37 -0.77 17.31
C GLU A 245 4.76 -1.88 18.33
N ASN A 246 4.02 -2.97 18.42
CA ASN A 246 4.35 -4.09 19.30
C ASN A 246 5.45 -4.96 18.67
N VAL A 247 6.70 -4.60 18.97
CA VAL A 247 7.91 -5.25 18.42
C VAL A 247 8.00 -6.73 18.80
N GLU A 248 7.66 -7.07 20.05
CA GLU A 248 7.72 -8.45 20.56
C GLU A 248 6.65 -9.33 19.90
N LYS A 249 5.42 -8.80 19.80
CA LYS A 249 4.34 -9.52 19.11
C LYS A 249 4.68 -9.77 17.66
N LEU A 250 5.24 -8.78 16.94
CA LEU A 250 5.67 -8.97 15.56
C LEU A 250 6.78 -10.03 15.46
N SER A 251 7.75 -10.02 16.35
CA SER A 251 8.82 -11.03 16.40
C SER A 251 8.26 -12.44 16.56
N ASN A 252 7.36 -12.63 17.52
CA ASN A 252 6.73 -13.92 17.80
C ASN A 252 5.86 -14.38 16.62
N THR A 253 5.09 -13.47 16.02
CA THR A 253 4.27 -13.75 14.83
C THR A 253 5.13 -14.17 13.63
N ILE A 254 6.27 -13.53 13.42
CA ILE A 254 7.25 -13.96 12.40
C ILE A 254 7.72 -15.40 12.69
N PHE A 255 8.09 -15.70 13.92
CA PHE A 255 8.56 -17.04 14.29
C PHE A 255 7.48 -18.10 14.10
N GLU A 256 6.27 -17.88 14.60
CA GLU A 256 5.13 -18.78 14.44
C GLU A 256 4.88 -19.11 12.96
N LEU A 257 4.91 -18.10 12.09
CA LEU A 257 4.71 -18.29 10.66
C LEU A 257 5.90 -18.97 9.97
N VAL A 258 7.13 -18.75 10.43
CA VAL A 258 8.32 -19.45 9.91
C VAL A 258 8.19 -20.95 10.10
N ILE A 259 7.79 -21.42 11.28
CA ILE A 259 7.73 -22.84 11.63
C ILE A 259 6.45 -23.54 11.14
N SER A 260 5.36 -22.80 10.91
CA SER A 260 4.07 -23.37 10.50
C SER A 260 3.91 -23.44 8.99
N LYS A 261 4.24 -24.58 8.38
CA LYS A 261 3.98 -24.82 6.95
C LYS A 261 2.49 -24.83 6.64
N THR A 262 1.69 -25.47 7.50
CA THR A 262 0.24 -25.61 7.31
C THR A 262 -0.45 -24.24 7.27
N GLU A 263 -0.07 -23.31 8.15
CA GLU A 263 -0.65 -21.96 8.18
C GLU A 263 -0.30 -21.20 6.91
N LYS A 264 0.95 -21.26 6.44
CA LYS A 264 1.36 -20.66 5.16
C LYS A 264 0.54 -21.18 3.99
N ASP A 265 0.36 -22.48 3.88
CA ASP A 265 -0.42 -23.11 2.79
C ASP A 265 -1.90 -22.66 2.82
N ILE A 266 -2.50 -22.53 4.01
CA ILE A 266 -3.85 -22.01 4.20
C ILE A 266 -3.93 -20.55 3.77
N MET A 267 -2.98 -19.70 4.18
CA MET A 267 -2.93 -18.28 3.83
C MET A 267 -2.79 -18.08 2.32
N ILE A 268 -1.93 -18.85 1.67
CA ILE A 268 -1.74 -18.80 0.20
C ILE A 268 -3.06 -19.11 -0.51
N LYS A 269 -3.74 -20.20 -0.15
CA LYS A 269 -5.03 -20.57 -0.74
C LYS A 269 -6.09 -19.46 -0.56
N LYS A 270 -6.21 -18.96 0.65
CA LYS A 270 -7.16 -17.87 0.98
C LYS A 270 -6.82 -16.56 0.27
N GLY A 271 -5.52 -16.22 0.17
CA GLY A 271 -5.03 -15.03 -0.53
C GLY A 271 -5.40 -15.04 -2.01
N ARG A 272 -5.22 -16.18 -2.71
CA ARG A 272 -5.64 -16.35 -4.11
C ARG A 272 -7.15 -16.11 -4.31
N GLU A 273 -7.99 -16.63 -3.42
CA GLU A 273 -9.44 -16.40 -3.48
C GLU A 273 -9.78 -14.93 -3.23
N ARG A 274 -9.13 -14.30 -2.25
CA ARG A 274 -9.33 -12.89 -1.92
C ARG A 274 -8.97 -11.98 -3.09
N LEU A 275 -7.90 -12.28 -3.82
CA LEU A 275 -7.42 -11.51 -4.95
C LEU A 275 -8.48 -11.37 -6.07
N LYS A 276 -9.38 -12.35 -6.25
CA LYS A 276 -10.46 -12.31 -7.25
C LYS A 276 -11.37 -11.08 -7.08
N LYS A 277 -11.56 -10.60 -5.84
CA LYS A 277 -12.35 -9.42 -5.52
C LYS A 277 -11.78 -8.12 -6.13
N PHE A 278 -10.47 -8.08 -6.34
CA PHE A 278 -9.74 -6.92 -6.85
C PHE A 278 -9.44 -7.04 -8.35
N SER A 279 -10.20 -7.87 -9.06
CA SER A 279 -10.03 -8.07 -10.51
C SER A 279 -10.48 -6.84 -11.29
N ARG A 280 -9.89 -6.62 -12.48
CA ARG A 280 -10.32 -5.57 -13.41
C ARG A 280 -11.81 -5.65 -13.73
N LYS A 281 -12.36 -6.88 -13.86
CA LYS A 281 -13.78 -7.09 -14.14
C LYS A 281 -14.67 -6.55 -13.00
N ALA A 282 -14.29 -6.80 -11.75
CA ALA A 282 -15.00 -6.27 -10.59
C ALA A 282 -14.94 -4.74 -10.57
N PHE A 283 -13.75 -4.16 -10.73
CA PHE A 283 -13.55 -2.71 -10.79
C PHE A 283 -14.43 -2.04 -11.85
N VAL A 284 -14.40 -2.54 -13.09
CA VAL A 284 -15.19 -1.96 -14.20
C VAL A 284 -16.68 -2.01 -13.88
N LYS A 285 -17.18 -3.16 -13.41
CA LYS A 285 -18.60 -3.31 -13.04
C LYS A 285 -19.02 -2.30 -11.96
N ASP A 286 -18.23 -2.16 -10.90
CA ASP A 286 -18.54 -1.28 -9.79
C ASP A 286 -18.44 0.19 -10.19
N PHE A 287 -17.46 0.55 -11.02
CA PHE A 287 -17.29 1.90 -11.53
C PHE A 287 -18.41 2.30 -12.52
N GLU A 288 -18.81 1.39 -13.41
CA GLU A 288 -19.95 1.58 -14.32
C GLU A 288 -21.25 1.81 -13.53
N ASN A 289 -21.48 1.11 -12.43
CA ASN A 289 -22.64 1.34 -11.57
C ASN A 289 -22.66 2.77 -11.00
N ILE A 290 -21.50 3.36 -10.72
CA ILE A 290 -21.40 4.76 -10.28
C ILE A 290 -21.68 5.73 -11.43
N ILE A 291 -21.09 5.51 -12.60
CA ILE A 291 -21.28 6.38 -13.78
C ILE A 291 -22.73 6.43 -14.22
N PHE A 292 -23.34 5.27 -14.41
CA PHE A 292 -24.66 5.16 -15.00
C PHE A 292 -25.78 5.25 -13.99
N GLN A 293 -25.47 5.39 -12.69
CA GLN A 293 -26.47 5.45 -11.59
C GLN A 293 -27.68 4.55 -11.92
N LYS A 294 -27.46 3.25 -12.09
CA LYS A 294 -28.57 2.32 -12.17
C LYS A 294 -29.33 2.44 -10.85
N LYS A 295 -30.38 3.29 -10.85
CA LYS A 295 -31.41 3.24 -9.82
C LYS A 295 -31.98 1.83 -9.90
N TYR A 296 -31.60 1.00 -8.95
CA TYR A 296 -32.40 -0.19 -8.67
C TYR A 296 -33.71 0.34 -8.06
N ASN A 297 -34.75 0.46 -8.89
CA ASN A 297 -36.13 0.53 -8.44
C ASN A 297 -36.52 -0.83 -7.87
#